data_e6235492173216da9e3ad2de17ba81bc
#
_entry.id   e6235492173216da9e3ad2de17ba81bc
#
_cell.length_a   1.000
_cell.length_b   1.000
_cell.length_c   1.000
_cell.angle_alpha   90.00
_cell.angle_beta   90.00
_cell.angle_gamma   90.00
#
_symmetry.space_group_name_H-M   'P 1'
#
loop_
_entity.id
_entity.type
_entity.pdbx_description
1 polymer ?
#
loop_
_entity_poly.entity_id
_entity_poly.type
_entity_poly.pdbx_seq_one_letter_code
_entity_poly.pdbx_strand_id
1 'polypeptide(L)'
;MARTAADEHRAVARVFTDRVRGTDPEAWDNPAPCEGWAARDVVRHLVEWFPAFLKAGAGVELPTGPSVDEDPVAAWATHRDGVQALLDDPATADERLSNPHIGEIPLDQAVDRFYTADVFMHTWDLARATGQEEHLDPAKCAQLLDGMLPLDEVLRASGQYGPRVEVPESADVQTRLLAFIGRRP
;
A
#
# COMPACT_ATOMS: atom_id res chain seq x y z
N MET A 1 -1.14 -11.38 21.40
CA MET A 1 -1.92 -10.15 21.25
C MET A 1 -2.02 -9.83 19.77
N ALA A 2 -3.15 -9.36 19.28
CA ALA A 2 -3.26 -8.82 17.92
C ALA A 2 -2.36 -7.57 17.82
N ARG A 3 -1.72 -7.38 16.67
CA ARG A 3 -0.94 -6.15 16.39
C ARG A 3 -1.88 -4.96 16.34
N THR A 4 -1.43 -3.81 16.80
CA THR A 4 -2.13 -2.53 16.56
C THR A 4 -1.94 -2.08 15.11
N ALA A 5 -2.78 -1.17 14.62
CA ALA A 5 -2.59 -0.57 13.30
C ALA A 5 -1.21 0.12 13.17
N ALA A 6 -0.75 0.78 14.25
CA ALA A 6 0.57 1.39 14.30
C ALA A 6 1.72 0.37 14.17
N ASP A 7 1.61 -0.79 14.85
CA ASP A 7 2.61 -1.84 14.77
C ASP A 7 2.61 -2.52 13.40
N GLU A 8 1.43 -2.70 12.82
CA GLU A 8 1.29 -3.29 11.49
C GLU A 8 1.86 -2.37 10.42
N HIS A 9 1.52 -1.07 10.44
CA HIS A 9 2.09 -0.09 9.52
C HIS A 9 3.62 -0.04 9.65
N ARG A 10 4.16 0.01 10.87
CA ARG A 10 5.61 0.02 11.09
C ARG A 10 6.31 -1.19 10.49
N ALA A 11 5.71 -2.38 10.62
CA ALA A 11 6.27 -3.61 10.08
C ALA A 11 6.24 -3.63 8.55
N VAL A 12 5.12 -3.29 7.95
CA VAL A 12 4.93 -3.27 6.49
C VAL A 12 5.76 -2.17 5.84
N ALA A 13 5.68 -0.95 6.37
CA ALA A 13 6.42 0.19 5.82
C ALA A 13 7.94 0.03 5.93
N ARG A 14 8.44 -0.73 6.92
CA ARG A 14 9.86 -1.09 7.01
C ARG A 14 10.30 -1.90 5.79
N VAL A 15 9.54 -2.93 5.40
CA VAL A 15 9.88 -3.78 4.25
C VAL A 15 9.86 -2.96 2.96
N PHE A 16 8.84 -2.13 2.76
CA PHE A 16 8.79 -1.23 1.61
C PHE A 16 9.97 -0.22 1.62
N THR A 17 10.31 0.32 2.78
CA THR A 17 11.48 1.22 2.93
C THR A 17 12.79 0.54 2.51
N ASP A 18 12.96 -0.73 2.86
CA ASP A 18 14.16 -1.49 2.45
C ASP A 18 14.20 -1.63 0.91
N ARG A 19 13.06 -1.81 0.24
CA ARG A 19 12.98 -1.83 -1.24
C ARG A 19 13.29 -0.45 -1.85
N VAL A 20 12.71 0.61 -1.29
CA VAL A 20 12.98 2.00 -1.74
C VAL A 20 14.47 2.34 -1.62
N ARG A 21 15.08 2.04 -0.49
CA ARG A 21 16.51 2.31 -0.25
C ARG A 21 17.44 1.41 -1.06
N GLY A 22 17.01 0.20 -1.37
CA GLY A 22 17.77 -0.76 -2.17
C GLY A 22 17.62 -0.57 -3.68
N THR A 23 16.79 0.37 -4.12
CA THR A 23 16.60 0.65 -5.55
C THR A 23 17.82 1.35 -6.12
N ASP A 24 18.40 0.78 -7.19
CA ASP A 24 19.45 1.42 -7.96
C ASP A 24 18.90 2.71 -8.58
N PRO A 25 19.65 3.82 -8.58
CA PRO A 25 19.22 5.07 -9.21
C PRO A 25 18.78 4.92 -10.68
N GLU A 26 19.36 4.01 -11.43
CA GLU A 26 18.99 3.73 -12.83
C GLU A 26 17.71 2.89 -12.97
N ALA A 27 17.29 2.22 -11.89
CA ALA A 27 16.10 1.35 -11.91
C ALA A 27 14.78 2.09 -11.66
N TRP A 28 14.81 3.36 -11.28
CA TRP A 28 13.59 4.13 -11.01
C TRP A 28 12.67 4.30 -12.22
N ASP A 29 13.22 4.22 -13.44
CA ASP A 29 12.46 4.31 -14.69
C ASP A 29 12.10 2.94 -15.29
N ASN A 30 12.47 1.83 -14.64
CA ASN A 30 12.09 0.50 -15.07
C ASN A 30 10.56 0.31 -15.02
N PRO A 31 9.98 -0.42 -15.98
CA PRO A 31 8.54 -0.69 -15.97
C PRO A 31 8.12 -1.50 -14.74
N ALA A 32 7.05 -1.05 -14.10
CA ALA A 32 6.44 -1.74 -12.97
C ALA A 32 5.31 -2.68 -13.44
N PRO A 33 4.89 -3.66 -12.60
CA PRO A 33 3.78 -4.56 -12.91
C PRO A 33 2.42 -3.86 -13.11
N CYS A 34 2.26 -2.65 -12.60
CA CYS A 34 1.09 -1.81 -12.86
C CYS A 34 1.18 -1.23 -14.28
N GLU A 35 0.12 -1.40 -15.07
CA GLU A 35 0.12 -0.95 -16.46
C GLU A 35 0.42 0.55 -16.58
N GLY A 36 1.42 0.89 -17.39
CA GLY A 36 1.84 2.27 -17.65
C GLY A 36 2.67 2.92 -16.54
N TRP A 37 3.04 2.18 -15.48
CA TRP A 37 3.84 2.70 -14.38
C TRP A 37 5.31 2.33 -14.52
N ALA A 38 6.17 3.24 -14.05
CA ALA A 38 7.57 2.96 -13.72
C ALA A 38 7.72 2.66 -12.21
N ALA A 39 8.90 2.20 -11.80
CA ALA A 39 9.20 1.93 -10.39
C ALA A 39 8.94 3.16 -9.49
N ARG A 40 9.31 4.37 -9.94
CA ARG A 40 9.05 5.62 -9.20
C ARG A 40 7.55 5.91 -9.02
N ASP A 41 6.71 5.48 -9.96
CA ASP A 41 5.27 5.71 -9.90
C ASP A 41 4.60 4.87 -8.82
N VAL A 42 5.19 3.74 -8.44
CA VAL A 42 4.76 2.95 -7.27
C VAL A 42 4.91 3.79 -5.99
N VAL A 43 6.04 4.48 -5.83
CA VAL A 43 6.26 5.38 -4.69
C VAL A 43 5.32 6.60 -4.80
N ARG A 44 5.23 7.21 -5.99
CA ARG A 44 4.35 8.37 -6.25
C ARG A 44 2.92 8.09 -5.86
N HIS A 45 2.38 6.96 -6.29
CA HIS A 45 1.02 6.55 -5.92
C HIS A 45 0.83 6.61 -4.40
N LEU A 46 1.67 5.95 -3.63
CA LEU A 46 1.52 5.84 -2.18
C LEU A 46 1.61 7.19 -1.45
N VAL A 47 2.46 8.11 -1.94
CA VAL A 47 2.65 9.42 -1.27
C VAL A 47 1.64 10.48 -1.72
N GLU A 48 0.90 10.27 -2.82
CA GLU A 48 -0.02 11.28 -3.36
C GLU A 48 -1.50 10.98 -3.05
N TRP A 49 -1.97 9.73 -3.19
CA TRP A 49 -3.41 9.47 -3.01
C TRP A 49 -3.85 9.54 -1.55
N PHE A 50 -3.03 9.01 -0.63
CA PHE A 50 -3.44 8.85 0.76
C PHE A 50 -3.61 10.17 1.53
N PRO A 51 -2.74 11.20 1.36
CA PRO A 51 -2.96 12.50 1.96
C PRO A 51 -4.29 13.15 1.54
N ALA A 52 -4.65 13.03 0.26
CA ALA A 52 -5.93 13.55 -0.23
C ALA A 52 -7.12 12.80 0.40
N PHE A 53 -7.02 11.50 0.56
CA PHE A 53 -8.03 10.66 1.21
C PHE A 53 -8.21 11.03 2.69
N LEU A 54 -7.12 11.19 3.43
CA LEU A 54 -7.13 11.61 4.84
C LEU A 54 -7.73 13.01 5.02
N LYS A 55 -7.30 13.95 4.18
CA LYS A 55 -7.79 15.33 4.23
C LYS A 55 -9.29 15.40 3.97
N ALA A 56 -9.76 14.68 2.95
CA ALA A 56 -11.18 14.66 2.60
C ALA A 56 -12.05 13.95 3.64
N GLY A 57 -11.56 12.86 4.26
CA GLY A 57 -12.37 12.01 5.14
C GLY A 57 -12.24 12.33 6.63
N ALA A 58 -11.11 12.88 7.07
CA ALA A 58 -10.82 13.15 8.48
C ALA A 58 -10.29 14.57 8.76
N GLY A 59 -10.07 15.39 7.71
CA GLY A 59 -9.47 16.72 7.87
C GLY A 59 -7.99 16.69 8.29
N VAL A 60 -7.36 15.53 8.23
CA VAL A 60 -5.96 15.33 8.63
C VAL A 60 -5.02 15.68 7.48
N GLU A 61 -4.00 16.47 7.77
CA GLU A 61 -2.94 16.80 6.83
C GLU A 61 -1.62 16.13 7.25
N LEU A 62 -0.95 15.49 6.29
CA LEU A 62 0.37 14.90 6.49
C LEU A 62 1.47 15.89 6.06
N PRO A 63 2.69 15.76 6.62
CA PRO A 63 3.85 16.51 6.15
C PRO A 63 4.10 16.28 4.66
N THR A 64 4.43 17.32 3.92
CA THR A 64 4.79 17.27 2.51
C THR A 64 6.29 17.09 2.35
N GLY A 65 6.72 16.03 1.68
CA GLY A 65 8.11 15.78 1.31
C GLY A 65 8.50 16.42 -0.03
N PRO A 66 9.72 16.16 -0.50
CA PRO A 66 10.13 16.52 -1.86
C PRO A 66 9.28 15.78 -2.90
N SER A 67 9.34 16.26 -4.15
CA SER A 67 8.74 15.53 -5.27
C SER A 67 9.41 14.16 -5.45
N VAL A 68 8.61 13.15 -5.81
CA VAL A 68 9.13 11.81 -6.15
C VAL A 68 10.05 11.87 -7.39
N ASP A 69 9.87 12.84 -8.28
CA ASP A 69 10.76 13.04 -9.42
C ASP A 69 12.14 13.55 -9.02
N GLU A 70 12.21 14.29 -7.91
CA GLU A 70 13.47 14.83 -7.38
C GLU A 70 14.16 13.82 -6.46
N ASP A 71 13.41 13.24 -5.52
CA ASP A 71 13.96 12.29 -4.54
C ASP A 71 12.87 11.33 -4.04
N PRO A 72 12.68 10.16 -4.70
CA PRO A 72 11.70 9.17 -4.29
C PRO A 72 11.96 8.60 -2.88
N VAL A 73 13.23 8.55 -2.45
CA VAL A 73 13.61 8.03 -1.14
C VAL A 73 13.19 8.98 -0.03
N ALA A 74 13.48 10.27 -0.19
CA ALA A 74 13.10 11.29 0.80
C ALA A 74 11.58 11.56 0.79
N ALA A 75 10.92 11.52 -0.39
CA ALA A 75 9.47 11.61 -0.50
C ALA A 75 8.77 10.51 0.30
N TRP A 76 9.18 9.25 0.11
CA TRP A 76 8.67 8.12 0.88
C TRP A 76 8.97 8.26 2.37
N ALA A 77 10.20 8.64 2.75
CA ALA A 77 10.58 8.74 4.15
C ALA A 77 9.70 9.75 4.90
N THR A 78 9.50 10.95 4.34
CA THR A 78 8.66 11.98 4.93
C THR A 78 7.22 11.51 5.09
N HIS A 79 6.67 10.90 4.04
CA HIS A 79 5.28 10.41 4.05
C HIS A 79 5.07 9.28 5.06
N ARG A 80 5.94 8.26 5.04
CA ARG A 80 5.93 7.14 5.99
C ARG A 80 5.97 7.62 7.43
N ASP A 81 6.87 8.56 7.73
CA ASP A 81 7.05 9.08 9.10
C ASP A 81 5.82 9.89 9.53
N GLY A 82 5.20 10.61 8.61
CA GLY A 82 3.94 11.33 8.87
C GLY A 82 2.79 10.38 9.19
N VAL A 83 2.62 9.29 8.43
CA VAL A 83 1.58 8.28 8.71
C VAL A 83 1.87 7.56 10.02
N GLN A 84 3.13 7.23 10.31
CA GLN A 84 3.47 6.58 11.58
C GLN A 84 3.22 7.49 12.76
N ALA A 85 3.59 8.77 12.67
CA ALA A 85 3.33 9.75 13.71
C ALA A 85 1.82 9.93 13.98
N LEU A 86 1.00 9.93 12.93
CA LEU A 86 -0.46 9.95 13.05
C LEU A 86 -0.99 8.75 13.85
N LEU A 87 -0.48 7.55 13.59
CA LEU A 87 -0.91 6.32 14.26
C LEU A 87 -0.37 6.20 15.70
N ASP A 88 0.77 6.82 16.00
CA ASP A 88 1.41 6.81 17.32
C ASP A 88 0.88 7.94 18.23
N ASP A 89 0.14 8.91 17.69
CA ASP A 89 -0.40 10.02 18.47
C ASP A 89 -1.68 9.59 19.21
N PRO A 90 -1.69 9.56 20.55
CA PRO A 90 -2.88 9.21 21.30
C PRO A 90 -4.05 10.19 21.13
N ALA A 91 -3.78 11.41 20.64
CA ALA A 91 -4.85 12.39 20.35
C ALA A 91 -5.72 11.97 19.16
N THR A 92 -5.21 11.10 18.27
CA THR A 92 -5.94 10.58 17.11
C THR A 92 -6.66 9.26 17.35
N ALA A 93 -6.55 8.69 18.56
CA ALA A 93 -7.09 7.36 18.88
C ALA A 93 -8.62 7.25 18.70
N ASP A 94 -9.33 8.35 18.94
CA ASP A 94 -10.80 8.42 18.80
C ASP A 94 -11.24 9.08 17.46
N GLU A 95 -10.28 9.48 16.61
CA GLU A 95 -10.59 10.09 15.32
C GLU A 95 -11.23 9.10 14.36
N ARG A 96 -12.10 9.61 13.52
CA ARG A 96 -12.85 8.83 12.54
C ARG A 96 -12.68 9.39 11.15
N LEU A 97 -12.64 8.48 10.18
CA LEU A 97 -12.64 8.83 8.77
C LEU A 97 -14.04 8.57 8.20
N SER A 98 -14.61 9.55 7.53
CA SER A 98 -15.89 9.46 6.83
C SER A 98 -15.69 9.51 5.32
N ASN A 99 -16.29 8.54 4.61
CA ASN A 99 -16.21 8.49 3.15
C ASN A 99 -17.56 8.00 2.59
N PRO A 100 -18.09 8.61 1.50
CA PRO A 100 -19.39 8.26 0.94
C PRO A 100 -19.56 6.79 0.54
N HIS A 101 -18.46 6.10 0.20
CA HIS A 101 -18.49 4.70 -0.26
C HIS A 101 -18.23 3.69 0.85
N ILE A 102 -17.60 4.11 1.94
CA ILE A 102 -17.15 3.23 3.02
C ILE A 102 -17.98 3.45 4.29
N GLY A 103 -18.60 4.63 4.43
CA GLY A 103 -19.21 5.08 5.68
C GLY A 103 -18.18 5.67 6.63
N GLU A 104 -18.46 5.60 7.93
CA GLU A 104 -17.63 6.13 8.99
C GLU A 104 -16.93 4.98 9.74
N ILE A 105 -15.60 5.02 9.80
CA ILE A 105 -14.76 4.02 10.47
C ILE A 105 -13.69 4.69 11.34
N PRO A 106 -13.14 4.02 12.38
CA PRO A 106 -11.98 4.51 13.11
C PRO A 106 -10.80 4.81 12.18
N LEU A 107 -10.09 5.91 12.45
CA LEU A 107 -9.00 6.38 11.58
C LEU A 107 -7.87 5.36 11.45
N ASP A 108 -7.48 4.74 12.56
CA ASP A 108 -6.46 3.69 12.59
C ASP A 108 -6.84 2.48 11.73
N GLN A 109 -8.14 2.08 11.74
CA GLN A 109 -8.64 1.02 10.87
C GLN A 109 -8.65 1.43 9.39
N ALA A 110 -8.93 2.71 9.10
CA ALA A 110 -8.85 3.22 7.72
C ALA A 110 -7.41 3.13 7.20
N VAL A 111 -6.43 3.55 8.01
CA VAL A 111 -5.02 3.44 7.67
C VAL A 111 -4.61 1.98 7.43
N ASP A 112 -4.95 1.07 8.33
CA ASP A 112 -4.58 -0.35 8.20
C ASP A 112 -5.23 -1.00 6.97
N ARG A 113 -6.53 -0.81 6.79
CA ARG A 113 -7.32 -1.52 5.76
C ARG A 113 -7.05 -1.01 4.34
N PHE A 114 -6.82 0.29 4.17
CA PHE A 114 -6.66 0.89 2.85
C PHE A 114 -5.21 1.21 2.53
N TYR A 115 -4.50 1.87 3.44
CA TYR A 115 -3.15 2.33 3.14
C TYR A 115 -2.07 1.28 3.44
N THR A 116 -2.06 0.70 4.65
CA THR A 116 -1.04 -0.32 5.00
C THR A 116 -1.15 -1.55 4.11
N ALA A 117 -2.37 -1.96 3.76
CA ALA A 117 -2.60 -3.04 2.80
C ALA A 117 -2.08 -2.70 1.40
N ASP A 118 -2.24 -1.45 0.97
CA ASP A 118 -1.75 -0.96 -0.33
C ASP A 118 -0.22 -0.94 -0.37
N VAL A 119 0.43 -0.40 0.68
CA VAL A 119 1.89 -0.45 0.84
C VAL A 119 2.41 -1.88 0.77
N PHE A 120 1.72 -2.82 1.42
CA PHE A 120 2.10 -4.24 1.39
C PHE A 120 2.07 -4.81 -0.03
N MET A 121 1.00 -4.60 -0.78
CA MET A 121 0.86 -5.10 -2.15
C MET A 121 1.87 -4.44 -3.09
N HIS A 122 2.06 -3.14 -2.98
CA HIS A 122 3.02 -2.40 -3.79
C HIS A 122 4.50 -2.68 -3.44
N THR A 123 4.78 -3.31 -2.29
CA THR A 123 6.13 -3.82 -1.98
C THR A 123 6.59 -4.82 -3.05
N TRP A 124 5.70 -5.70 -3.50
CA TRP A 124 6.00 -6.64 -4.58
C TRP A 124 6.18 -5.93 -5.94
N ASP A 125 5.32 -4.95 -6.25
CA ASP A 125 5.43 -4.21 -7.52
C ASP A 125 6.78 -3.49 -7.63
N LEU A 126 7.22 -2.82 -6.56
CA LEU A 126 8.52 -2.15 -6.53
C LEU A 126 9.68 -3.15 -6.60
N ALA A 127 9.61 -4.24 -5.84
CA ALA A 127 10.64 -5.28 -5.86
C ALA A 127 10.82 -5.87 -7.26
N ARG A 128 9.72 -6.22 -7.95
CA ARG A 128 9.72 -6.74 -9.32
C ARG A 128 10.33 -5.74 -10.30
N ALA A 129 9.92 -4.46 -10.24
CA ALA A 129 10.40 -3.41 -11.14
C ALA A 129 11.92 -3.15 -10.99
N THR A 130 12.44 -3.36 -9.78
CA THR A 130 13.84 -3.03 -9.44
C THR A 130 14.74 -4.24 -9.26
N GLY A 131 14.23 -5.46 -9.57
CA GLY A 131 15.02 -6.70 -9.51
C GLY A 131 15.40 -7.12 -8.09
N GLN A 132 14.62 -6.72 -7.08
CA GLN A 132 14.84 -7.06 -5.68
C GLN A 132 14.06 -8.31 -5.27
N GLU A 133 14.23 -8.74 -4.00
CA GLU A 133 13.50 -9.86 -3.40
C GLU A 133 11.98 -9.60 -3.40
N GLU A 134 11.22 -10.48 -4.05
CA GLU A 134 9.78 -10.34 -4.27
C GLU A 134 8.91 -11.05 -3.21
N HIS A 135 9.55 -11.71 -2.24
CA HIS A 135 8.81 -12.48 -1.23
C HIS A 135 8.05 -11.56 -0.27
N LEU A 136 6.76 -11.83 -0.14
CA LEU A 136 5.87 -11.20 0.82
C LEU A 136 5.55 -12.16 1.97
N ASP A 137 5.14 -11.63 3.14
CA ASP A 137 4.70 -12.45 4.27
C ASP A 137 3.46 -13.27 3.90
N PRO A 138 3.54 -14.62 3.88
CA PRO A 138 2.44 -15.47 3.45
C PRO A 138 1.20 -15.35 4.35
N ALA A 139 1.39 -15.09 5.66
CA ALA A 139 0.27 -14.91 6.57
C ALA A 139 -0.52 -13.64 6.25
N LYS A 140 0.19 -12.55 5.92
CA LYS A 140 -0.45 -11.30 5.48
C LYS A 140 -1.09 -11.46 4.11
N CYS A 141 -0.46 -12.18 3.18
CA CYS A 141 -1.06 -12.51 1.88
C CYS A 141 -2.40 -13.26 2.06
N ALA A 142 -2.44 -14.26 2.94
CA ALA A 142 -3.67 -15.01 3.23
C ALA A 142 -4.74 -14.10 3.84
N GLN A 143 -4.38 -13.30 4.84
CA GLN A 143 -5.30 -12.37 5.49
C GLN A 143 -5.93 -11.40 4.49
N LEU A 144 -5.13 -10.80 3.61
CA LEU A 144 -5.62 -9.84 2.60
C LEU A 144 -6.50 -10.54 1.58
N LEU A 145 -6.08 -11.69 1.05
CA LEU A 145 -6.86 -12.44 0.07
C LEU A 145 -8.22 -12.83 0.63
N ASP A 146 -8.26 -13.39 1.85
CA ASP A 146 -9.51 -13.79 2.51
C ASP A 146 -10.44 -12.60 2.77
N GLY A 147 -9.87 -11.44 3.12
CA GLY A 147 -10.63 -10.21 3.33
C GLY A 147 -11.16 -9.57 2.05
N MET A 148 -10.45 -9.72 0.92
CA MET A 148 -10.81 -9.12 -0.36
C MET A 148 -11.75 -10.01 -1.19
N LEU A 149 -11.69 -11.33 -1.07
CA LEU A 149 -12.50 -12.25 -1.85
C LEU A 149 -14.02 -11.98 -1.77
N PRO A 150 -14.62 -11.70 -0.59
CA PRO A 150 -16.04 -11.37 -0.50
C PRO A 150 -16.42 -10.03 -1.14
N LEU A 151 -15.43 -9.16 -1.39
CA LEU A 151 -15.61 -7.80 -1.92
C LEU A 151 -15.28 -7.70 -3.42
N ASP A 152 -15.06 -8.81 -4.11
CA ASP A 152 -14.54 -8.83 -5.47
C ASP A 152 -15.32 -7.93 -6.45
N GLU A 153 -16.64 -8.04 -6.48
CA GLU A 153 -17.47 -7.22 -7.37
C GLU A 153 -17.31 -5.72 -7.09
N VAL A 154 -17.27 -5.33 -5.81
CA VAL A 154 -17.08 -3.93 -5.39
C VAL A 154 -15.69 -3.43 -5.78
N LEU A 155 -14.66 -4.27 -5.56
CA LEU A 155 -13.27 -3.93 -5.91
C LEU A 155 -13.10 -3.77 -7.42
N ARG A 156 -13.73 -4.61 -8.24
CA ARG A 156 -13.71 -4.46 -9.71
C ARG A 156 -14.47 -3.21 -10.15
N ALA A 157 -15.65 -2.97 -9.57
CA ALA A 157 -16.44 -1.78 -9.91
C ALA A 157 -15.75 -0.46 -9.54
N SER A 158 -14.84 -0.46 -8.55
CA SER A 158 -14.07 0.74 -8.16
C SER A 158 -13.07 1.19 -9.23
N GLY A 159 -12.67 0.29 -10.15
CA GLY A 159 -11.63 0.55 -11.15
C GLY A 159 -10.20 0.61 -10.59
N GLN A 160 -10.00 0.38 -9.29
CA GLN A 160 -8.68 0.41 -8.64
C GLN A 160 -7.89 -0.88 -8.84
N TYR A 161 -8.59 -1.98 -9.13
CA TYR A 161 -8.00 -3.30 -9.34
C TYR A 161 -8.25 -3.76 -10.76
N GLY A 162 -7.20 -4.23 -11.43
CA GLY A 162 -7.31 -4.85 -12.75
C GLY A 162 -8.14 -6.15 -12.74
N PRO A 163 -8.47 -6.70 -13.91
CA PRO A 163 -9.14 -8.00 -13.98
C PRO A 163 -8.25 -9.08 -13.34
N ARG A 164 -8.89 -10.07 -12.72
CA ARG A 164 -8.16 -11.22 -12.16
C ARG A 164 -7.34 -11.92 -13.24
N VAL A 165 -6.14 -12.36 -12.84
CA VAL A 165 -5.33 -13.26 -13.64
C VAL A 165 -5.64 -14.71 -13.21
N GLU A 166 -5.79 -15.60 -14.16
CA GLU A 166 -6.00 -17.03 -13.86
C GLU A 166 -4.69 -17.67 -13.41
N VAL A 167 -4.73 -18.35 -12.27
CA VAL A 167 -3.64 -19.15 -11.72
C VAL A 167 -4.18 -20.47 -11.19
N PRO A 168 -3.38 -21.55 -11.13
CA PRO A 168 -3.81 -22.81 -10.55
C PRO A 168 -4.31 -22.66 -9.11
N GLU A 169 -5.34 -23.41 -8.72
CA GLU A 169 -5.82 -23.44 -7.33
C GLU A 169 -4.73 -23.87 -6.33
N SER A 170 -3.78 -24.67 -6.79
CA SER A 170 -2.62 -25.14 -6.02
C SER A 170 -1.49 -24.11 -5.91
N ALA A 171 -1.62 -22.94 -6.54
CA ALA A 171 -0.62 -21.89 -6.43
C ALA A 171 -0.52 -21.41 -4.97
N ASP A 172 0.69 -20.99 -4.59
CA ASP A 172 0.93 -20.40 -3.26
C ASP A 172 0.07 -19.16 -3.04
N VAL A 173 -0.07 -18.77 -1.78
CA VAL A 173 -0.99 -17.70 -1.39
C VAL A 173 -0.58 -16.33 -1.93
N GLN A 174 0.72 -16.06 -2.06
CA GLN A 174 1.21 -14.81 -2.66
C GLN A 174 0.83 -14.74 -4.14
N THR A 175 1.09 -15.79 -4.91
CA THR A 175 0.68 -15.92 -6.32
C THR A 175 -0.83 -15.69 -6.47
N ARG A 176 -1.64 -16.29 -5.59
CA ARG A 176 -3.10 -16.13 -5.62
C ARG A 176 -3.56 -14.71 -5.29
N LEU A 177 -2.94 -14.05 -4.29
CA LEU A 177 -3.22 -12.66 -3.97
C LEU A 177 -2.87 -11.73 -5.13
N LEU A 178 -1.67 -11.86 -5.69
CA LEU A 178 -1.18 -11.05 -6.82
C LEU A 178 -2.08 -11.22 -8.04
N ALA A 179 -2.45 -12.45 -8.38
CA ALA A 179 -3.38 -12.74 -9.47
C ALA A 179 -4.77 -12.14 -9.21
N PHE A 180 -5.26 -12.20 -7.95
CA PHE A 180 -6.51 -11.59 -7.55
C PHE A 180 -6.52 -10.08 -7.79
N ILE A 181 -5.44 -9.36 -7.47
CA ILE A 181 -5.33 -7.91 -7.68
C ILE A 181 -4.95 -7.52 -9.12
N GLY A 182 -4.88 -8.49 -10.04
CA GLY A 182 -4.63 -8.25 -11.46
C GLY A 182 -3.15 -8.23 -11.85
N ARG A 183 -2.25 -8.67 -10.98
CA ARG A 183 -0.83 -8.83 -11.31
C ARG A 183 -0.56 -10.17 -11.99
N ARG A 184 0.51 -10.23 -12.76
CA ARG A 184 1.04 -11.46 -13.38
C ARG A 184 2.30 -11.88 -12.62
N PRO A 185 2.18 -12.74 -11.59
CA PRO A 185 3.29 -13.16 -10.75
C PRO A 185 4.30 -14.06 -11.47
#